data_504dcb37d16e8f51d6f3e4ae33657439
#
_entry.id   504dcb37d16e8f51d6f3e4ae33657439
#
_cell.length_a   1.000
_cell.length_b   1.000
_cell.length_c   1.000
_cell.angle_alpha   90.00
_cell.angle_beta   90.00
_cell.angle_gamma   90.00
#
_symmetry.space_group_name_H-M   'P 1'
#
loop_
_entity.id
_entity.type
_entity.pdbx_description
1 polymer ?
#
loop_
_entity_poly.entity_id
_entity_poly.type
_entity_poly.pdbx_seq_one_letter_code
_entity_poly.pdbx_strand_id
1 'polypeptide(L)'
;MAADRSYIAENDRERRRLEALVGKLDDAALSRTMPDGWTVAGVLAHLAFWDQRIVTFIELLKRGVKVPTENPIDVEWINEAAKPTQLALPPRRAATLAVETARAIDYAVATLSDELLAKNAAAGGPINLRRTQWTRISRR
;
A
#
# COMPACT_ATOMS: atom_id res chain seq x y z
N MET A 1 -16.71 24.51 1.41
CA MET A 1 -16.90 23.29 2.21
C MET A 1 -15.57 22.61 2.45
N ALA A 2 -15.32 22.17 3.66
CA ALA A 2 -14.13 21.39 3.97
C ALA A 2 -14.17 20.03 3.26
N ALA A 3 -13.03 19.58 2.76
CA ALA A 3 -12.92 18.26 2.16
C ALA A 3 -13.16 17.17 3.21
N ASP A 4 -13.78 16.06 2.82
CA ASP A 4 -13.94 14.90 3.68
C ASP A 4 -12.59 14.22 3.90
N ARG A 5 -12.16 14.18 5.15
CA ARG A 5 -10.89 13.57 5.58
C ARG A 5 -11.12 12.45 6.61
N SER A 6 -12.31 11.87 6.63
CA SER A 6 -12.66 10.78 7.55
C SER A 6 -11.77 9.55 7.38
N TYR A 7 -11.14 9.38 6.21
CA TYR A 7 -10.21 8.29 5.94
C TYR A 7 -8.96 8.33 6.84
N ILE A 8 -8.59 9.49 7.38
CA ILE A 8 -7.38 9.63 8.21
C ILE A 8 -7.47 8.76 9.46
N ALA A 9 -8.56 8.90 10.23
CA ALA A 9 -8.77 8.10 11.44
C ALA A 9 -8.92 6.60 11.13
N GLU A 10 -9.59 6.28 10.03
CA GLU A 10 -9.76 4.90 9.57
C GLU A 10 -8.42 4.27 9.20
N ASN A 11 -7.58 4.98 8.45
CA ASN A 11 -6.25 4.52 8.07
C ASN A 11 -5.34 4.36 9.29
N ASP A 12 -5.38 5.28 10.26
CA ASP A 12 -4.62 5.19 11.50
C ASP A 12 -4.98 3.91 12.27
N ARG A 13 -6.25 3.59 12.34
CA ARG A 13 -6.75 2.39 13.02
C ARG A 13 -6.24 1.12 12.35
N GLU A 14 -6.34 1.05 11.03
CA GLU A 14 -5.89 -0.11 10.25
C GLU A 14 -4.36 -0.26 10.26
N ARG A 15 -3.62 0.85 10.21
CA ARG A 15 -2.16 0.81 10.33
C ARG A 15 -1.72 0.29 11.68
N ARG A 16 -2.37 0.73 12.77
CA ARG A 16 -2.06 0.24 14.12
C ARG A 16 -2.30 -1.26 14.26
N ARG A 17 -3.32 -1.79 13.60
CA ARG A 17 -3.57 -3.24 13.53
C ARG A 17 -2.45 -3.96 12.80
N LEU A 18 -1.98 -3.43 11.69
CA LEU A 18 -0.83 -3.97 10.96
C LEU A 18 0.44 -3.94 11.82
N GLU A 19 0.73 -2.83 12.47
CA GLU A 19 1.88 -2.69 13.36
C GLU A 19 1.84 -3.70 14.52
N ALA A 20 0.68 -3.88 15.12
CA ALA A 20 0.50 -4.84 16.20
C ALA A 20 0.68 -6.28 15.70
N LEU A 21 0.16 -6.61 14.53
CA LEU A 21 0.33 -7.93 13.91
C LEU A 21 1.81 -8.21 13.64
N VAL A 22 2.50 -7.28 12.99
CA VAL A 22 3.93 -7.42 12.67
C VAL A 22 4.76 -7.58 13.95
N GLY A 23 4.41 -6.85 15.01
CA GLY A 23 5.09 -6.96 16.30
C GLY A 23 4.95 -8.31 16.98
N LYS A 24 3.93 -9.09 16.63
CA LYS A 24 3.69 -10.44 17.17
C LYS A 24 4.32 -11.56 16.34
N LEU A 25 4.72 -11.27 15.10
CA LEU A 25 5.27 -12.27 14.19
C LEU A 25 6.76 -12.46 14.47
N ASP A 26 7.13 -13.68 14.86
CA ASP A 26 8.54 -14.10 14.96
C ASP A 26 9.07 -14.53 13.58
N ASP A 27 10.35 -14.87 13.50
CA ASP A 27 10.99 -15.22 12.25
C ASP A 27 10.39 -16.49 11.63
N ALA A 28 10.01 -17.48 12.47
CA ALA A 28 9.35 -18.70 12.00
C ALA A 28 7.98 -18.37 11.37
N ALA A 29 7.21 -17.53 12.03
CA ALA A 29 5.89 -17.11 11.54
C ALA A 29 6.00 -16.32 10.23
N LEU A 30 6.98 -15.42 10.11
CA LEU A 30 7.23 -14.65 8.90
C LEU A 30 7.61 -15.53 7.71
N SER A 31 8.33 -16.61 7.95
CA SER A 31 8.78 -17.54 6.91
C SER A 31 7.74 -18.61 6.57
N ARG A 32 6.61 -18.64 7.27
CA ARG A 32 5.57 -19.64 7.05
C ARG A 32 5.01 -19.56 5.63
N THR A 33 4.91 -20.71 4.99
CA THR A 33 4.35 -20.85 3.64
C THR A 33 2.83 -20.64 3.67
N MET A 34 2.36 -19.91 2.68
CA MET A 34 0.95 -19.64 2.41
C MET A 34 0.57 -20.26 1.05
N PRO A 35 -0.73 -20.35 0.72
CA PRO A 35 -1.17 -20.81 -0.60
C PRO A 35 -0.49 -20.02 -1.75
N ASP A 36 -0.40 -20.66 -2.92
CA ASP A 36 0.15 -20.10 -4.15
C ASP A 36 1.64 -19.73 -4.09
N GLY A 37 2.40 -20.37 -3.20
CA GLY A 37 3.84 -20.19 -3.09
C GLY A 37 4.28 -18.91 -2.40
N TRP A 38 3.37 -18.20 -1.73
CA TRP A 38 3.70 -17.04 -0.91
C TRP A 38 4.21 -17.45 0.45
N THR A 39 4.95 -16.56 1.11
CA THR A 39 5.21 -16.59 2.54
C THR A 39 4.51 -15.41 3.21
N VAL A 40 4.37 -15.44 4.53
CA VAL A 40 3.82 -14.29 5.27
C VAL A 40 4.65 -13.03 4.99
N ALA A 41 5.98 -13.16 5.05
CA ALA A 41 6.88 -12.03 4.71
C ALA A 41 6.70 -11.57 3.27
N GLY A 42 6.52 -12.47 2.32
CA GLY A 42 6.29 -12.14 0.92
C GLY A 42 5.02 -11.33 0.71
N VAL A 43 3.95 -11.67 1.43
CA VAL A 43 2.69 -10.89 1.41
C VAL A 43 2.92 -9.49 1.98
N LEU A 44 3.68 -9.36 3.06
CA LEU A 44 4.03 -8.05 3.63
C LEU A 44 4.87 -7.21 2.66
N ALA A 45 5.81 -7.82 1.96
CA ALA A 45 6.59 -7.15 0.90
C ALA A 45 5.70 -6.70 -0.27
N HIS A 46 4.71 -7.49 -0.62
CA HIS A 46 3.71 -7.16 -1.64
C HIS A 46 2.89 -5.92 -1.23
N LEU A 47 2.43 -5.86 0.02
CA LEU A 47 1.73 -4.68 0.54
C LEU A 47 2.64 -3.45 0.51
N ALA A 48 3.90 -3.60 0.92
CA ALA A 48 4.87 -2.51 0.91
C ALA A 48 5.08 -1.94 -0.49
N PHE A 49 5.18 -2.80 -1.51
CA PHE A 49 5.33 -2.39 -2.89
C PHE A 49 4.15 -1.53 -3.37
N TRP A 50 2.93 -1.97 -3.10
CA TRP A 50 1.73 -1.24 -3.55
C TRP A 50 1.54 0.08 -2.79
N ASP A 51 1.83 0.11 -1.49
CA ASP A 51 1.82 1.36 -0.72
C ASP A 51 2.87 2.35 -1.28
N GLN A 52 4.08 1.89 -1.54
CA GLN A 52 5.14 2.73 -2.11
C GLN A 52 4.76 3.29 -3.47
N ARG A 53 4.07 2.51 -4.30
CA ARG A 53 3.60 3.00 -5.60
C ARG A 53 2.70 4.21 -5.48
N ILE A 54 1.77 4.20 -4.53
CA ILE A 54 0.87 5.35 -4.31
C ILE A 54 1.64 6.54 -3.75
N VAL A 55 2.60 6.32 -2.84
CA VAL A 55 3.49 7.40 -2.36
C VAL A 55 4.21 8.06 -3.53
N THR A 56 4.81 7.26 -4.40
CA THR A 56 5.51 7.76 -5.59
C THR A 56 4.57 8.47 -6.54
N PHE A 57 3.38 7.93 -6.77
CA PHE A 57 2.36 8.55 -7.61
C PHE A 57 2.00 9.94 -7.10
N ILE A 58 1.77 10.09 -5.79
CA ILE A 58 1.45 11.39 -5.17
C ILE A 58 2.61 12.37 -5.33
N GLU A 59 3.85 11.93 -5.11
CA GLU A 59 5.04 12.77 -5.28
C GLU A 59 5.18 13.28 -6.72
N LEU A 60 4.95 12.43 -7.69
CA LEU A 60 4.99 12.79 -9.12
C LEU A 60 3.88 13.79 -9.46
N LEU A 61 2.66 13.58 -8.94
CA LEU A 61 1.56 14.53 -9.14
C LEU A 61 1.89 15.90 -8.55
N LYS A 62 2.49 15.97 -7.36
CA LYS A 62 2.91 17.22 -6.74
C LYS A 62 3.95 17.97 -7.58
N ARG A 63 4.75 17.23 -8.35
CA ARG A 63 5.76 17.80 -9.27
C ARG A 63 5.19 18.10 -10.65
N GLY A 64 3.89 17.94 -10.85
CA GLY A 64 3.25 18.20 -12.14
C GLY A 64 3.50 17.16 -13.21
N VAL A 65 4.00 15.98 -12.84
CA VAL A 65 4.22 14.87 -13.78
C VAL A 65 2.90 14.13 -14.01
N LYS A 66 2.54 13.92 -15.27
CA LYS A 66 1.37 13.13 -15.63
C LYS A 66 1.72 11.66 -15.57
N VAL A 67 1.05 10.92 -14.70
CA VAL A 67 1.25 9.47 -14.53
C VAL A 67 0.04 8.73 -15.10
N PRO A 68 0.22 7.83 -16.07
CA PRO A 68 -0.87 6.99 -16.57
C PRO A 68 -1.41 6.10 -15.47
N THR A 69 -2.73 5.91 -15.44
CA THR A 69 -3.37 4.91 -14.57
C THR A 69 -3.24 3.53 -15.21
N GLU A 70 -3.05 2.52 -14.38
CA GLU A 70 -2.91 1.14 -14.84
C GLU A 70 -4.26 0.47 -15.03
N ASN A 71 -4.33 -0.41 -16.00
CA ASN A 71 -5.49 -1.28 -16.16
C ASN A 71 -5.30 -2.57 -15.33
N PRO A 72 -6.38 -3.35 -15.09
CA PRO A 72 -6.27 -4.58 -14.29
C PRO A 72 -5.30 -5.63 -14.83
N ILE A 73 -5.11 -5.69 -16.14
CA ILE A 73 -4.15 -6.63 -16.76
C ILE A 73 -2.71 -6.28 -16.40
N ASP A 74 -2.40 -4.99 -16.40
CA ASP A 74 -1.06 -4.51 -16.01
C ASP A 74 -0.78 -4.81 -14.53
N VAL A 75 -1.77 -4.70 -13.67
CA VAL A 75 -1.65 -5.03 -12.25
C VAL A 75 -1.30 -6.51 -12.05
N GLU A 76 -1.95 -7.42 -12.77
CA GLU A 76 -1.69 -8.85 -12.65
C GLU A 76 -0.25 -9.22 -13.02
N TRP A 77 0.23 -8.77 -14.18
CA TRP A 77 1.58 -9.15 -14.58
C TRP A 77 2.65 -8.44 -13.75
N ILE A 78 2.39 -7.22 -13.25
CA ILE A 78 3.28 -6.54 -12.32
C ILE A 78 3.42 -7.33 -11.02
N ASN A 79 2.30 -7.84 -10.48
CA ASN A 79 2.31 -8.70 -9.30
C ASN A 79 3.14 -9.97 -9.52
N GLU A 80 2.97 -10.61 -10.68
CA GLU A 80 3.75 -11.80 -11.04
C GLU A 80 5.24 -11.49 -11.16
N ALA A 81 5.58 -10.38 -11.79
CA ALA A 81 6.99 -9.96 -11.97
C ALA A 81 7.65 -9.59 -10.63
N ALA A 82 6.92 -8.96 -9.72
CA ALA A 82 7.43 -8.54 -8.42
C ALA A 82 7.59 -9.69 -7.42
N LYS A 83 6.82 -10.76 -7.57
CA LYS A 83 6.78 -11.88 -6.62
C LYS A 83 8.14 -12.50 -6.30
N PRO A 84 8.99 -12.87 -7.29
CA PRO A 84 10.29 -13.44 -6.97
C PRO A 84 11.20 -12.52 -6.15
N THR A 85 11.19 -11.23 -6.45
CA THR A 85 11.95 -10.21 -5.72
C THR A 85 11.43 -10.06 -4.28
N GLN A 86 10.11 -10.03 -4.13
CA GLN A 86 9.47 -9.90 -2.82
C GLN A 86 9.74 -11.12 -1.94
N LEU A 87 9.71 -12.32 -2.52
CA LEU A 87 10.03 -13.56 -1.81
C LEU A 87 11.52 -13.67 -1.43
N ALA A 88 12.40 -12.99 -2.15
CA ALA A 88 13.84 -12.99 -1.90
C ALA A 88 14.26 -12.04 -0.77
N LEU A 89 13.40 -11.14 -0.32
CA LEU A 89 13.71 -10.24 0.79
C LEU A 89 13.88 -11.02 2.09
N PRO A 90 14.84 -10.62 2.95
CA PRO A 90 14.89 -11.15 4.31
C PRO A 90 13.54 -10.93 5.01
N PRO A 91 12.96 -11.95 5.66
CA PRO A 91 11.59 -11.85 6.20
C PRO A 91 11.38 -10.68 7.16
N ARG A 92 12.33 -10.41 8.04
CA ARG A 92 12.23 -9.27 8.97
C ARG A 92 12.28 -7.93 8.24
N ARG A 93 13.07 -7.83 7.18
CA ARG A 93 13.15 -6.62 6.36
C ARG A 93 11.82 -6.36 5.63
N ALA A 94 11.19 -7.40 5.10
CA ALA A 94 9.88 -7.30 4.47
C ALA A 94 8.82 -6.78 5.46
N ALA A 95 8.82 -7.29 6.68
CA ALA A 95 7.91 -6.83 7.74
C ALA A 95 8.14 -5.37 8.10
N THR A 96 9.38 -4.94 8.23
CA THR A 96 9.75 -3.54 8.51
C THR A 96 9.31 -2.63 7.38
N LEU A 97 9.54 -3.02 6.11
CA LEU A 97 9.10 -2.25 4.95
C LEU A 97 7.58 -2.08 4.92
N ALA A 98 6.81 -3.10 5.26
CA ALA A 98 5.36 -3.02 5.29
C ALA A 98 4.88 -1.93 6.26
N VAL A 99 5.50 -1.83 7.43
CA VAL A 99 5.17 -0.78 8.43
C VAL A 99 5.65 0.59 7.98
N GLU A 100 6.87 0.70 7.47
CA GLU A 100 7.44 1.97 6.99
C GLU A 100 6.63 2.57 5.85
N THR A 101 6.28 1.75 4.85
CA THR A 101 5.48 2.22 3.71
C THR A 101 4.04 2.52 4.09
N ALA A 102 3.47 1.77 5.05
CA ALA A 102 2.14 2.07 5.59
C ALA A 102 2.10 3.44 6.25
N ARG A 103 3.12 3.79 7.03
CA ARG A 103 3.25 5.12 7.62
C ARG A 103 3.41 6.19 6.56
N ALA A 104 4.23 5.93 5.55
CA ALA A 104 4.48 6.88 4.47
C ALA A 104 3.22 7.19 3.66
N ILE A 105 2.45 6.17 3.26
CA ILE A 105 1.22 6.39 2.50
C ILE A 105 0.14 7.07 3.34
N ASP A 106 -0.03 6.68 4.60
CA ASP A 106 -1.02 7.29 5.47
C ASP A 106 -0.72 8.78 5.68
N TYR A 107 0.55 9.14 5.86
CA TYR A 107 0.99 10.54 5.94
C TYR A 107 0.75 11.27 4.61
N ALA A 108 1.10 10.66 3.49
CA ALA A 108 0.94 11.27 2.17
C ALA A 108 -0.52 11.60 1.85
N VAL A 109 -1.46 10.67 2.12
CA VAL A 109 -2.88 10.92 1.87
C VAL A 109 -3.50 11.86 2.91
N ALA A 110 -3.01 11.83 4.16
CA ALA A 110 -3.48 12.73 5.22
C ALA A 110 -3.12 14.19 4.94
N THR A 111 -2.01 14.43 4.25
CA THR A 111 -1.47 15.77 3.98
C THR A 111 -1.73 16.27 2.56
N LEU A 112 -2.58 15.58 1.80
CA LEU A 112 -3.00 16.08 0.49
C LEU A 112 -3.70 17.43 0.61
N SER A 113 -3.37 18.37 -0.29
CA SER A 113 -4.07 19.64 -0.36
C SER A 113 -5.53 19.44 -0.79
N ASP A 114 -6.40 20.38 -0.44
CA ASP A 114 -7.80 20.35 -0.89
C ASP A 114 -7.88 20.34 -2.42
N GLU A 115 -6.97 21.04 -3.10
CA GLU A 115 -6.88 21.05 -4.57
C GLU A 115 -6.60 19.65 -5.12
N LEU A 116 -5.62 18.92 -4.56
CA LEU A 116 -5.28 17.57 -5.01
C LEU A 116 -6.38 16.57 -4.67
N LEU A 117 -7.04 16.71 -3.53
CA LEU A 117 -8.21 15.89 -3.19
C LEU A 117 -9.34 16.08 -4.19
N ALA A 118 -9.63 17.32 -4.57
CA ALA A 118 -10.66 17.63 -5.56
C ALA A 118 -10.30 17.08 -6.94
N LYS A 119 -9.05 17.22 -7.37
CA LYS A 119 -8.55 16.64 -8.63
C LYS A 119 -8.65 15.12 -8.64
N ASN A 120 -8.31 14.50 -7.52
CA ASN A 120 -8.41 13.04 -7.38
C ASN A 120 -9.86 12.58 -7.53
N ALA A 121 -10.79 13.23 -6.86
CA ALA A 121 -12.21 12.91 -6.97
C ALA A 121 -12.73 13.11 -8.40
N ALA A 122 -12.37 14.21 -9.04
CA ALA A 122 -12.79 14.53 -10.42
C ALA A 122 -12.24 13.52 -11.45
N ALA A 123 -11.06 12.94 -11.19
CA ALA A 123 -10.42 11.95 -12.06
C ALA A 123 -10.89 10.50 -11.78
N GLY A 124 -11.88 10.30 -10.92
CA GLY A 124 -12.41 8.97 -10.58
C GLY A 124 -11.65 8.25 -9.47
N GLY A 125 -10.85 8.97 -8.68
CA GLY A 125 -10.16 8.44 -7.52
C GLY A 125 -8.94 7.56 -7.83
N PRO A 126 -8.00 7.95 -8.72
CA PRO A 126 -6.80 7.15 -8.99
C PRO A 126 -5.91 6.98 -7.76
N ILE A 127 -5.93 7.95 -6.83
CA ILE A 127 -5.34 7.77 -5.50
C ILE A 127 -6.40 7.14 -4.61
N ASN A 128 -6.13 5.93 -4.13
CA ASN A 128 -7.00 5.30 -3.16
C ASN A 128 -6.66 5.84 -1.76
N LEU A 129 -7.58 6.58 -1.17
CA LEU A 129 -7.36 7.25 0.11
C LEU A 129 -7.49 6.30 1.30
N ARG A 130 -8.18 5.17 1.13
CA ARG A 130 -8.55 4.28 2.23
C ARG A 130 -7.80 2.95 2.16
N ARG A 131 -7.05 2.65 3.21
CA ARG A 131 -6.30 1.40 3.35
C ARG A 131 -7.19 0.16 3.24
N THR A 132 -8.40 0.21 3.78
CA THR A 132 -9.34 -0.91 3.76
C THR A 132 -9.78 -1.35 2.36
N GLN A 133 -9.71 -0.47 1.36
CA GLN A 133 -10.04 -0.82 -0.02
C GLN A 133 -8.98 -1.68 -0.69
N TRP A 134 -7.71 -1.56 -0.29
CA TRP A 134 -6.61 -2.35 -0.82
C TRP A 134 -6.68 -3.83 -0.41
N THR A 135 -7.08 -4.08 0.84
CA THR A 135 -7.20 -5.44 1.35
C THR A 135 -8.29 -6.25 0.65
N ARG A 136 -9.25 -5.61 0.01
CA ARG A 136 -10.29 -6.29 -0.79
C ARG A 136 -9.78 -6.73 -2.15
N ILE A 137 -8.87 -5.98 -2.75
CA ILE A 137 -8.31 -6.28 -4.08
C ILE A 137 -7.28 -7.40 -3.97
N SER A 138 -6.50 -7.44 -2.90
CA SER A 138 -5.49 -8.47 -2.67
C SER A 138 -6.05 -9.83 -2.21
N ARG A 139 -7.35 -9.91 -1.90
CA ARG A 139 -8.02 -11.16 -1.49
C ARG A 139 -8.73 -11.88 -2.65
N ARG A 140 -8.69 -11.33 -3.84
CA ARG A 140 -9.20 -11.98 -5.05
C ARG A 140 -8.00 -12.53 -5.84
#